data_d2fde24b0e6f977f8c07c0edb8269dbc
#
_entry.id   d2fde24b0e6f977f8c07c0edb8269dbc
#
_cell.length_a   1.000
_cell.length_b   1.000
_cell.length_c   1.000
_cell.angle_alpha   90.00
_cell.angle_beta   90.00
_cell.angle_gamma   90.00
#
_symmetry.space_group_name_H-M   'P 1'
#
loop_
_entity.id
_entity.type
_entity.pdbx_description
1 polymer ?
#
loop_
_entity_poly.entity_id
_entity_poly.type
_entity_poly.pdbx_seq_one_letter_code
_entity_poly.pdbx_strand_id
1 'polypeptide(L)'
;MFKIMLSDVDLLKNSISVISEIIDEGTFEVTQNGISLVTPDRTMVSVVDLKILSTAFDEFSIDAPASLGLNLAHLASVLKRVRSGDKLILEGGKEKLKITVEGGGKRRFEIPILDLKPESPPVDQLAFGGKLELETSVMEEGVADAEVIGDSVFLEASEGLLRMYARGDVSSTELELKKGDSPLLDIKVPKAIKSQYPLDYLRKMIKAGKLAKQMTLEFGSDYPLRMTFRSIDKLQLAFILAPRVSEE
;
A
#
# COMPACT_ATOMS: atom_id res chain seq x y z
N MET A 1 25.74 -10.20 -0.59
CA MET A 1 24.74 -10.83 -1.48
C MET A 1 23.58 -11.29 -0.64
N PHE A 2 22.41 -11.54 -1.24
CA PHE A 2 21.30 -12.17 -0.54
C PHE A 2 20.63 -13.23 -1.42
N LYS A 3 19.99 -14.18 -0.77
CA LYS A 3 19.12 -15.18 -1.40
C LYS A 3 17.86 -15.33 -0.56
N ILE A 4 16.73 -15.12 -1.22
CA ILE A 4 15.41 -15.13 -0.60
C ILE A 4 14.53 -16.07 -1.40
N MET A 5 13.74 -16.91 -0.71
CA MET A 5 12.89 -17.89 -1.32
C MET A 5 11.51 -17.85 -0.70
N LEU A 6 10.48 -17.95 -1.54
CA LEU A 6 9.08 -17.99 -1.10
C LEU A 6 8.23 -18.88 -2.00
N SER A 7 7.34 -19.63 -1.37
CA SER A 7 6.29 -20.44 -2.00
C SER A 7 4.93 -19.72 -1.99
N ASP A 8 4.67 -18.87 -0.98
CA ASP A 8 3.50 -17.97 -0.95
C ASP A 8 3.82 -16.69 -1.73
N VAL A 9 3.80 -16.83 -3.06
CA VAL A 9 4.18 -15.75 -3.99
C VAL A 9 3.13 -14.62 -4.08
N ASP A 10 1.89 -14.89 -3.69
CA ASP A 10 0.77 -13.95 -3.86
C ASP A 10 0.93 -12.72 -2.98
N LEU A 11 1.54 -12.85 -1.80
CA LEU A 11 1.81 -11.72 -0.92
C LEU A 11 2.73 -10.69 -1.60
N LEU A 12 3.87 -11.10 -2.12
CA LEU A 12 4.81 -10.23 -2.82
C LEU A 12 4.22 -9.71 -4.14
N LYS A 13 3.61 -10.60 -4.93
CA LYS A 13 3.00 -10.28 -6.23
C LYS A 13 1.90 -9.24 -6.10
N ASN A 14 0.98 -9.41 -5.16
CA ASN A 14 -0.12 -8.47 -4.96
C ASN A 14 0.37 -7.13 -4.42
N SER A 15 1.33 -7.13 -3.50
CA SER A 15 1.93 -5.88 -2.99
C SER A 15 2.59 -5.08 -4.12
N ILE A 16 3.47 -5.70 -4.88
CA ILE A 16 4.17 -5.03 -5.98
C ILE A 16 3.21 -4.60 -7.09
N SER A 17 2.17 -5.40 -7.36
CA SER A 17 1.15 -5.04 -8.36
C SER A 17 0.43 -3.74 -8.00
N VAL A 18 0.05 -3.56 -6.73
CA VAL A 18 -0.63 -2.34 -6.28
C VAL A 18 0.33 -1.16 -6.24
N ILE A 19 1.53 -1.35 -5.69
CA ILE A 19 2.54 -0.29 -5.58
C ILE A 19 2.92 0.24 -6.96
N SER A 20 3.08 -0.64 -7.96
CA SER A 20 3.48 -0.25 -9.33
C SER A 20 2.43 0.58 -10.09
N GLU A 21 1.21 0.69 -9.58
CA GLU A 21 0.20 1.61 -10.14
C GLU A 21 0.39 3.05 -9.64
N ILE A 22 1.19 3.26 -8.60
CA ILE A 22 1.41 4.56 -7.95
C ILE A 22 2.86 5.01 -8.12
N ILE A 23 3.79 4.09 -7.95
CA ILE A 23 5.24 4.30 -7.92
C ILE A 23 5.88 3.64 -9.13
N ASP A 24 6.68 4.40 -9.90
CA ASP A 24 7.39 3.87 -11.06
C ASP A 24 8.71 3.19 -10.68
N GLU A 25 9.47 3.81 -9.76
CA GLU A 25 10.79 3.37 -9.33
C GLU A 25 10.95 3.57 -7.84
N GLY A 26 11.69 2.67 -7.18
CA GLY A 26 11.92 2.79 -5.74
C GLY A 26 13.09 1.93 -5.27
N THR A 27 13.63 2.31 -4.14
CA THR A 27 14.78 1.64 -3.51
C THR A 27 14.31 0.70 -2.42
N PHE A 28 14.49 -0.60 -2.62
CA PHE A 28 14.22 -1.62 -1.63
C PHE A 28 15.43 -1.81 -0.73
N GLU A 29 15.20 -1.72 0.57
CA GLU A 29 16.20 -2.05 1.59
C GLU A 29 15.99 -3.48 2.04
N VAL A 30 17.03 -4.32 1.90
CA VAL A 30 17.06 -5.71 2.34
C VAL A 30 17.95 -5.82 3.56
N THR A 31 17.38 -6.16 4.70
CA THR A 31 18.08 -6.30 5.99
C THR A 31 17.75 -7.66 6.61
N GLN A 32 18.35 -8.01 7.73
CA GLN A 32 18.02 -9.24 8.47
C GLN A 32 16.56 -9.30 8.91
N ASN A 33 15.90 -8.14 9.05
CA ASN A 33 14.49 -8.05 9.46
C ASN A 33 13.51 -8.30 8.32
N GLY A 34 13.97 -8.23 7.07
CA GLY A 34 13.14 -8.41 5.89
C GLY A 34 13.45 -7.40 4.79
N ILE A 35 12.43 -7.08 3.98
CA ILE A 35 12.48 -6.15 2.86
C ILE A 35 11.60 -4.95 3.18
N SER A 36 12.09 -3.75 2.96
CA SER A 36 11.30 -2.51 3.09
C SER A 36 11.47 -1.58 1.90
N LEU A 37 10.47 -0.74 1.69
CA LEU A 37 10.45 0.32 0.68
C LEU A 37 9.66 1.50 1.25
N VAL A 38 10.26 2.67 1.34
CA VAL A 38 9.55 3.93 1.61
C VAL A 38 9.88 4.88 0.47
N THR A 39 8.87 5.29 -0.28
CA THR A 39 9.09 6.14 -1.46
C THR A 39 7.87 6.98 -1.77
N PRO A 40 8.04 8.26 -2.13
CA PRO A 40 6.96 9.10 -2.65
C PRO A 40 6.69 8.78 -4.12
N ASP A 41 5.50 9.14 -4.59
CA ASP A 41 5.23 9.21 -6.02
C ASP A 41 5.88 10.44 -6.66
N ARG A 42 5.95 10.49 -7.99
CA ARG A 42 6.62 11.58 -8.72
C ARG A 42 6.04 12.97 -8.44
N THR A 43 4.78 13.03 -8.08
CA THR A 43 4.07 14.29 -7.81
C THR A 43 4.13 14.70 -6.35
N MET A 44 4.72 13.88 -5.49
CA MET A 44 4.81 14.08 -4.03
C MET A 44 3.44 14.17 -3.35
N VAL A 45 2.40 13.62 -3.96
CA VAL A 45 1.03 13.58 -3.43
C VAL A 45 0.81 12.36 -2.55
N SER A 46 1.52 11.27 -2.85
CA SER A 46 1.41 10.04 -2.06
C SER A 46 2.77 9.46 -1.68
N VAL A 47 2.78 8.68 -0.59
CA VAL A 47 3.94 7.89 -0.16
C VAL A 47 3.50 6.46 0.07
N VAL A 48 4.32 5.52 -0.38
CA VAL A 48 4.18 4.10 -0.07
C VAL A 48 5.20 3.71 1.00
N ASP A 49 4.75 3.01 2.05
CA ASP A 49 5.59 2.38 3.08
C ASP A 49 5.26 0.89 3.12
N LEU A 50 6.17 0.08 2.56
CA LEU A 50 6.09 -1.38 2.54
C LEU A 50 7.12 -1.97 3.50
N LYS A 51 6.67 -2.93 4.31
CA LYS A 51 7.54 -3.77 5.14
C LYS A 51 7.11 -5.23 4.99
N ILE A 52 8.00 -6.08 4.48
CA ILE A 52 7.82 -7.53 4.43
C ILE A 52 8.82 -8.14 5.38
N LEU A 53 8.34 -8.81 6.42
CA LEU A 53 9.19 -9.40 7.44
C LEU A 53 9.93 -10.63 6.90
N SER A 54 11.11 -10.92 7.44
CA SER A 54 11.87 -12.12 7.07
C SER A 54 11.10 -13.42 7.29
N THR A 55 10.16 -13.44 8.24
CA THR A 55 9.24 -14.54 8.54
C THR A 55 8.22 -14.84 7.44
N ALA A 56 8.05 -13.92 6.48
CA ALA A 56 7.17 -14.13 5.32
C ALA A 56 7.78 -15.06 4.26
N PHE A 57 9.06 -15.39 4.37
CA PHE A 57 9.83 -16.15 3.39
C PHE A 57 10.16 -17.55 3.92
N ASP A 58 10.25 -18.53 3.02
CA ASP A 58 10.65 -19.91 3.37
C ASP A 58 12.15 -19.97 3.69
N GLU A 59 12.97 -19.20 2.97
CA GLU A 59 14.39 -19.00 3.21
C GLU A 59 14.73 -17.53 3.07
N PHE A 60 15.44 -16.98 4.03
CA PHE A 60 15.89 -15.60 4.03
C PHE A 60 17.34 -15.52 4.50
N SER A 61 18.26 -15.40 3.55
CA SER A 61 19.71 -15.37 3.80
C SER A 61 20.33 -14.12 3.22
N ILE A 62 21.01 -13.35 4.05
CA ILE A 62 21.73 -12.14 3.64
C ILE A 62 23.11 -12.11 4.30
N ASP A 63 24.16 -11.79 3.54
CA ASP A 63 25.53 -11.61 4.06
C ASP A 63 25.70 -10.22 4.69
N ALA A 64 25.08 -9.21 4.10
CA ALA A 64 25.09 -7.82 4.56
C ALA A 64 23.85 -7.09 4.02
N PRO A 65 23.41 -6.02 4.70
CA PRO A 65 22.34 -5.17 4.18
C PRO A 65 22.60 -4.74 2.73
N ALA A 66 21.53 -4.70 1.93
CA ALA A 66 21.60 -4.35 0.51
C ALA A 66 20.49 -3.37 0.16
N SER A 67 20.80 -2.43 -0.73
CA SER A 67 19.89 -1.44 -1.27
C SER A 67 19.75 -1.68 -2.77
N LEU A 68 18.50 -1.76 -3.27
CA LEU A 68 18.17 -2.15 -4.63
C LEU A 68 17.21 -1.14 -5.26
N GLY A 69 17.70 -0.26 -6.11
CA GLY A 69 16.85 0.57 -6.96
C GLY A 69 16.21 -0.28 -8.06
N LEU A 70 14.89 -0.33 -8.13
CA LEU A 70 14.17 -1.14 -9.11
C LEU A 70 13.07 -0.35 -9.81
N ASN A 71 12.86 -0.64 -11.09
CA ASN A 71 11.65 -0.24 -11.80
C ASN A 71 10.50 -1.19 -11.41
N LEU A 72 9.48 -0.62 -10.76
CA LEU A 72 8.37 -1.39 -10.18
C LEU A 72 7.44 -1.98 -11.23
N ALA A 73 7.22 -1.29 -12.35
CA ALA A 73 6.41 -1.82 -13.44
C ALA A 73 7.08 -3.05 -14.08
N HIS A 74 8.42 -3.01 -14.23
CA HIS A 74 9.18 -4.16 -14.73
C HIS A 74 9.12 -5.35 -13.74
N LEU A 75 9.36 -5.09 -12.45
CA LEU A 75 9.24 -6.11 -11.41
C LEU A 75 7.83 -6.73 -11.37
N ALA A 76 6.78 -5.90 -11.39
CA ALA A 76 5.38 -6.35 -11.44
C ALA A 76 5.11 -7.23 -12.66
N SER A 77 5.63 -6.86 -13.84
CA SER A 77 5.49 -7.64 -15.07
C SER A 77 6.09 -9.03 -14.98
N VAL A 78 7.26 -9.17 -14.32
CA VAL A 78 7.89 -10.46 -14.06
C VAL A 78 7.07 -11.27 -13.04
N LEU A 79 6.68 -10.65 -11.92
CA LEU A 79 5.91 -11.32 -10.87
C LEU A 79 4.52 -11.77 -11.36
N LYS A 80 3.91 -11.05 -12.30
CA LYS A 80 2.65 -11.46 -12.95
C LYS A 80 2.76 -12.79 -13.68
N ARG A 81 3.96 -13.20 -14.09
CA ARG A 81 4.23 -14.50 -14.76
C ARG A 81 4.36 -15.66 -13.77
N VAL A 82 4.46 -15.39 -12.47
CA VAL A 82 4.53 -16.40 -11.41
C VAL A 82 3.11 -16.90 -11.12
N ARG A 83 2.92 -18.21 -11.09
CA ARG A 83 1.64 -18.87 -10.85
C ARG A 83 1.55 -19.32 -9.39
N SER A 84 0.34 -19.51 -8.91
CA SER A 84 0.13 -20.16 -7.63
C SER A 84 0.75 -21.57 -7.66
N GLY A 85 1.52 -21.91 -6.62
CA GLY A 85 2.28 -23.16 -6.52
C GLY A 85 3.67 -23.13 -7.16
N ASP A 86 4.04 -22.06 -7.90
CA ASP A 86 5.43 -21.85 -8.30
C ASP A 86 6.24 -21.41 -7.06
N LYS A 87 7.53 -21.77 -7.04
CA LYS A 87 8.50 -21.31 -6.06
C LYS A 87 9.30 -20.15 -6.66
N LEU A 88 9.42 -19.07 -5.91
CA LEU A 88 10.15 -17.88 -6.32
C LEU A 88 11.45 -17.75 -5.54
N ILE A 89 12.56 -17.51 -6.25
CA ILE A 89 13.88 -17.30 -5.67
C ILE A 89 14.40 -15.95 -6.17
N LEU A 90 14.75 -15.07 -5.24
CA LEU A 90 15.34 -13.76 -5.49
C LEU A 90 16.79 -13.76 -5.04
N GLU A 91 17.70 -13.39 -5.93
CA GLU A 91 19.13 -13.29 -5.62
C GLU A 91 19.64 -11.90 -6.03
N GLY A 92 20.10 -11.14 -5.03
CA GLY A 92 20.68 -9.81 -5.25
C GLY A 92 22.14 -9.90 -5.68
N GLY A 93 22.43 -9.38 -6.88
CA GLY A 93 23.77 -9.14 -7.39
C GLY A 93 24.19 -7.68 -7.24
N LYS A 94 25.31 -7.29 -7.86
CA LYS A 94 25.79 -5.88 -7.89
C LYS A 94 25.01 -5.02 -8.87
N GLU A 95 24.67 -5.57 -10.03
CA GLU A 95 24.08 -4.84 -11.16
C GLU A 95 22.66 -5.31 -11.50
N LYS A 96 22.29 -6.50 -11.06
CA LYS A 96 21.03 -7.13 -11.43
C LYS A 96 20.40 -7.90 -10.26
N LEU A 97 19.09 -7.82 -10.15
CA LEU A 97 18.28 -8.74 -9.38
C LEU A 97 17.95 -9.95 -10.26
N LYS A 98 18.37 -11.13 -9.84
CA LYS A 98 18.03 -12.41 -10.48
C LYS A 98 16.77 -12.96 -9.85
N ILE A 99 15.82 -13.34 -10.68
CA ILE A 99 14.53 -13.90 -10.28
C ILE A 99 14.41 -15.28 -10.93
N THR A 100 14.39 -16.33 -10.13
CA THR A 100 14.17 -17.70 -10.60
C THR A 100 12.77 -18.14 -10.18
N VAL A 101 12.01 -18.68 -11.12
CA VAL A 101 10.67 -19.23 -10.90
C VAL A 101 10.75 -20.72 -11.20
N GLU A 102 10.44 -21.56 -10.20
CA GLU A 102 10.42 -23.02 -10.29
C GLU A 102 8.98 -23.53 -10.12
N GLY A 103 8.50 -24.26 -11.12
CA GLY A 103 7.16 -24.83 -11.19
C GLY A 103 7.12 -25.90 -12.25
N GLY A 104 6.26 -25.82 -13.26
CA GLY A 104 6.26 -26.74 -14.42
C GLY A 104 7.51 -26.69 -15.29
N GLY A 105 8.55 -26.01 -14.83
CA GLY A 105 9.88 -25.80 -15.43
C GLY A 105 10.61 -24.72 -14.66
N LYS A 106 11.88 -24.47 -15.03
CA LYS A 106 12.72 -23.44 -14.41
C LYS A 106 12.88 -22.24 -15.35
N ARG A 107 12.34 -21.09 -14.93
CA ARG A 107 12.42 -19.82 -15.69
C ARG A 107 13.30 -18.85 -14.91
N ARG A 108 14.10 -18.07 -15.63
CA ARG A 108 14.99 -17.07 -15.03
C ARG A 108 14.77 -15.73 -15.68
N PHE A 109 14.75 -14.68 -14.85
CA PHE A 109 14.65 -13.28 -15.26
C PHE A 109 15.79 -12.51 -14.58
N GLU A 110 16.26 -11.48 -15.22
CA GLU A 110 17.22 -10.53 -14.66
C GLU A 110 16.67 -9.11 -14.83
N ILE A 111 16.59 -8.38 -13.73
CA ILE A 111 16.16 -6.98 -13.72
C ILE A 111 17.36 -6.12 -13.35
N PRO A 112 17.71 -5.06 -14.13
CA PRO A 112 18.79 -4.17 -13.78
C PRO A 112 18.50 -3.44 -12.47
N ILE A 113 19.51 -3.29 -11.64
CA ILE A 113 19.48 -2.44 -10.45
C ILE A 113 19.81 -1.02 -10.89
N LEU A 114 18.97 -0.08 -10.53
CA LEU A 114 19.10 1.33 -10.87
C LEU A 114 19.85 2.07 -9.75
N ASP A 115 20.65 3.05 -10.14
CA ASP A 115 21.28 3.98 -9.19
C ASP A 115 20.28 5.10 -8.85
N LEU A 116 19.43 4.84 -7.86
CA LEU A 116 18.41 5.78 -7.38
C LEU A 116 18.91 6.45 -6.10
N LYS A 117 18.65 7.75 -5.98
CA LYS A 117 18.84 8.44 -4.70
C LYS A 117 17.69 8.03 -3.76
N PRO A 118 17.99 7.48 -2.56
CA PRO A 118 16.95 7.14 -1.62
C PRO A 118 16.22 8.42 -1.16
N GLU A 119 14.93 8.46 -1.36
CA GLU A 119 14.04 9.47 -0.81
C GLU A 119 13.22 8.81 0.28
N SER A 120 13.42 9.21 1.53
CA SER A 120 12.69 8.68 2.68
C SER A 120 11.95 9.82 3.38
N PRO A 121 10.73 10.14 2.95
CA PRO A 121 9.94 11.15 3.62
C PRO A 121 9.64 10.71 5.07
N PRO A 122 9.55 11.65 6.03
CA PRO A 122 9.40 11.36 7.46
C PRO A 122 7.96 10.97 7.81
N VAL A 123 7.49 9.86 7.26
CA VAL A 123 6.11 9.37 7.44
C VAL A 123 5.76 9.00 8.89
N ASP A 124 6.76 8.68 9.71
CA ASP A 124 6.57 8.34 11.13
C ASP A 124 6.27 9.56 12.01
N GLN A 125 6.49 10.79 11.51
CA GLN A 125 6.25 12.04 12.23
C GLN A 125 4.82 12.57 12.05
N LEU A 126 4.01 11.92 11.22
CA LEU A 126 2.62 12.33 10.98
C LEU A 126 1.76 12.05 12.22
N ALA A 127 1.07 13.08 12.69
CA ALA A 127 0.15 13.02 13.83
C ALA A 127 -1.30 13.16 13.34
N PHE A 128 -2.05 12.08 13.38
CA PHE A 128 -3.42 12.01 12.87
C PHE A 128 -4.43 12.41 13.95
N GLY A 129 -5.52 13.05 13.53
CA GLY A 129 -6.61 13.48 14.41
C GLY A 129 -7.53 12.33 14.84
N GLY A 130 -7.57 11.24 14.07
CA GLY A 130 -8.38 10.06 14.37
C GLY A 130 -7.80 8.78 13.78
N LYS A 131 -8.19 7.66 14.40
CA LYS A 131 -7.84 6.31 13.97
C LYS A 131 -9.07 5.44 13.95
N LEU A 132 -9.29 4.73 12.85
CA LEU A 132 -10.37 3.79 12.64
C LEU A 132 -9.83 2.43 12.23
N GLU A 133 -10.47 1.36 12.66
CA GLU A 133 -10.25 0.00 12.18
C GLU A 133 -11.54 -0.47 11.51
N LEU A 134 -11.45 -0.90 10.26
CA LEU A 134 -12.63 -1.23 9.45
C LEU A 134 -12.33 -2.37 8.46
N GLU A 135 -13.38 -3.00 7.97
CA GLU A 135 -13.25 -3.93 6.84
C GLU A 135 -12.85 -3.16 5.57
N THR A 136 -11.98 -3.74 4.76
CA THR A 136 -11.50 -3.10 3.52
C THR A 136 -12.63 -2.82 2.53
N SER A 137 -13.70 -3.64 2.54
CA SER A 137 -14.91 -3.45 1.73
C SER A 137 -15.56 -2.09 1.91
N VAL A 138 -15.50 -1.51 3.11
CA VAL A 138 -16.04 -0.16 3.38
C VAL A 138 -15.40 0.90 2.50
N MET A 139 -14.06 0.86 2.41
CA MET A 139 -13.33 1.79 1.55
C MET A 139 -13.53 1.48 0.06
N GLU A 140 -13.63 0.19 -0.30
CA GLU A 140 -13.89 -0.23 -1.68
C GLU A 140 -15.24 0.27 -2.16
N GLU A 141 -16.31 0.08 -1.37
CA GLU A 141 -17.67 0.55 -1.68
C GLU A 141 -17.75 2.08 -1.68
N GLY A 142 -17.25 2.74 -0.64
CA GLY A 142 -17.32 4.20 -0.54
C GLY A 142 -16.54 4.93 -1.64
N VAL A 143 -15.40 4.38 -2.08
CA VAL A 143 -14.64 4.92 -3.22
C VAL A 143 -15.38 4.68 -4.52
N ALA A 144 -15.93 3.47 -4.75
CA ALA A 144 -16.69 3.14 -5.95
C ALA A 144 -17.96 3.99 -6.09
N ASP A 145 -18.68 4.23 -4.99
CA ASP A 145 -19.85 5.10 -4.98
C ASP A 145 -19.48 6.56 -5.27
N ALA A 146 -18.37 7.04 -4.68
CA ALA A 146 -17.90 8.41 -4.91
C ALA A 146 -17.44 8.65 -6.36
N GLU A 147 -16.85 7.65 -7.04
CA GLU A 147 -16.44 7.72 -8.44
C GLU A 147 -17.62 7.95 -9.42
N VAL A 148 -18.83 7.54 -9.04
CA VAL A 148 -20.05 7.81 -9.84
C VAL A 148 -20.40 9.31 -9.81
N ILE A 149 -19.99 10.02 -8.77
CA ILE A 149 -20.38 11.40 -8.50
C ILE A 149 -19.32 12.41 -8.95
N GLY A 150 -18.04 12.12 -8.72
CA GLY A 150 -16.98 13.07 -8.98
C GLY A 150 -15.58 12.47 -8.91
N ASP A 151 -14.57 13.34 -8.70
CA ASP A 151 -13.14 13.00 -8.70
C ASP A 151 -12.51 12.98 -7.29
N SER A 152 -13.35 13.22 -6.27
CA SER A 152 -12.91 13.30 -4.88
C SER A 152 -13.98 12.82 -3.91
N VAL A 153 -13.54 12.38 -2.74
CA VAL A 153 -14.40 11.94 -1.64
C VAL A 153 -14.06 12.70 -0.37
N PHE A 154 -15.09 13.09 0.38
CA PHE A 154 -14.95 13.58 1.74
C PHE A 154 -15.00 12.42 2.72
N LEU A 155 -14.03 12.40 3.64
CA LEU A 155 -14.05 11.59 4.84
C LEU A 155 -14.33 12.50 6.03
N GLU A 156 -15.34 12.16 6.82
CA GLU A 156 -15.70 12.86 8.03
C GLU A 156 -15.86 11.84 9.15
N ALA A 157 -15.24 12.08 10.29
CA ALA A 157 -15.38 11.22 11.43
C ALA A 157 -15.53 12.03 12.71
N SER A 158 -16.30 11.50 13.64
CA SER A 158 -16.52 12.05 14.98
C SER A 158 -16.65 10.90 15.98
N GLU A 159 -16.96 11.20 17.22
CA GLU A 159 -17.14 10.17 18.25
C GLU A 159 -18.23 9.17 17.83
N GLY A 160 -17.79 7.97 17.42
CA GLY A 160 -18.68 6.87 17.06
C GLY A 160 -19.35 6.96 15.68
N LEU A 161 -18.90 7.85 14.78
CA LEU A 161 -19.47 8.03 13.45
C LEU A 161 -18.39 8.19 12.40
N LEU A 162 -18.48 7.45 11.29
CA LEU A 162 -17.73 7.63 10.05
C LEU A 162 -18.73 7.94 8.93
N ARG A 163 -18.44 8.96 8.14
CA ARG A 163 -19.15 9.30 6.90
C ARG A 163 -18.17 9.42 5.76
N MET A 164 -18.52 8.81 4.64
CA MET A 164 -17.86 8.96 3.36
C MET A 164 -18.88 9.52 2.37
N TYR A 165 -18.59 10.63 1.73
CA TYR A 165 -19.54 11.21 0.78
C TYR A 165 -18.85 11.97 -0.35
N ALA A 166 -19.56 12.03 -1.49
CA ALA A 166 -19.19 12.87 -2.63
C ALA A 166 -20.39 13.72 -3.06
N ARG A 167 -20.11 14.91 -3.57
CA ARG A 167 -21.12 15.86 -4.06
C ARG A 167 -20.71 16.35 -5.44
N GLY A 168 -21.62 16.19 -6.39
CA GLY A 168 -21.56 16.79 -7.72
C GLY A 168 -22.64 17.87 -7.84
N ASP A 169 -22.79 18.43 -9.03
CA ASP A 169 -23.74 19.51 -9.29
C ASP A 169 -25.20 19.10 -9.12
N VAL A 170 -25.54 17.87 -9.49
CA VAL A 170 -26.93 17.35 -9.50
C VAL A 170 -27.11 16.04 -8.73
N SER A 171 -26.02 15.47 -8.23
CA SER A 171 -26.02 14.17 -7.57
C SER A 171 -25.09 14.13 -6.37
N SER A 172 -25.35 13.24 -5.43
CA SER A 172 -24.50 12.99 -4.29
C SER A 172 -24.60 11.56 -3.84
N THR A 173 -23.59 11.06 -3.16
CA THR A 173 -23.61 9.79 -2.45
C THR A 173 -23.12 9.98 -1.03
N GLU A 174 -23.61 9.15 -0.12
CA GLU A 174 -23.18 9.12 1.27
C GLU A 174 -23.25 7.69 1.83
N LEU A 175 -22.15 7.26 2.43
CA LEU A 175 -22.06 6.05 3.25
C LEU A 175 -21.83 6.49 4.69
N GLU A 176 -22.66 6.02 5.62
CA GLU A 176 -22.58 6.31 7.04
C GLU A 176 -22.43 5.01 7.83
N LEU A 177 -21.47 4.96 8.74
CA LEU A 177 -21.27 3.86 9.68
C LEU A 177 -21.21 4.39 11.11
N LYS A 178 -21.92 3.73 12.01
CA LYS A 178 -21.95 4.03 13.44
C LYS A 178 -21.14 3.01 14.22
N LYS A 179 -20.63 3.42 15.36
CA LYS A 179 -19.99 2.52 16.32
C LYS A 179 -20.94 1.38 16.67
N GLY A 180 -20.52 0.15 16.40
CA GLY A 180 -21.32 -1.07 16.57
C GLY A 180 -21.83 -1.66 15.26
N ASP A 181 -21.74 -0.95 14.14
CA ASP A 181 -21.97 -1.53 12.83
C ASP A 181 -20.83 -2.50 12.49
N SER A 182 -21.18 -3.68 12.00
CA SER A 182 -20.21 -4.79 11.79
C SER A 182 -18.95 -4.41 11.01
N PRO A 183 -19.01 -3.60 9.91
CA PRO A 183 -17.82 -3.26 9.15
C PRO A 183 -16.91 -2.22 9.83
N LEU A 184 -17.38 -1.51 10.86
CA LEU A 184 -16.59 -0.55 11.65
C LEU A 184 -16.14 -1.21 12.96
N LEU A 185 -14.93 -1.74 12.97
CA LEU A 185 -14.38 -2.56 14.06
C LEU A 185 -13.98 -1.74 15.28
N ASP A 186 -13.37 -0.58 15.06
CA ASP A 186 -13.01 0.38 16.13
C ASP A 186 -12.97 1.81 15.56
N ILE A 187 -13.26 2.80 16.41
CA ILE A 187 -13.20 4.22 16.08
C ILE A 187 -12.71 5.03 17.28
N LYS A 188 -11.60 5.73 17.09
CA LYS A 188 -10.96 6.62 18.10
C LYS A 188 -10.78 8.00 17.48
N VAL A 189 -11.77 8.83 17.62
CA VAL A 189 -11.82 10.19 17.06
C VAL A 189 -12.29 11.15 18.16
N PRO A 190 -11.36 11.78 18.91
CA PRO A 190 -11.68 12.61 20.06
C PRO A 190 -12.35 13.94 19.71
N LYS A 191 -12.15 14.42 18.47
CA LYS A 191 -12.78 15.63 17.93
C LYS A 191 -13.19 15.34 16.50
N ALA A 192 -14.30 15.94 16.07
CA ALA A 192 -14.73 15.81 14.68
C ALA A 192 -13.62 16.28 13.73
N ILE A 193 -13.35 15.44 12.73
CA ILE A 193 -12.35 15.66 11.68
C ILE A 193 -12.99 15.49 10.32
N LYS A 194 -12.51 16.26 9.35
CA LYS A 194 -13.00 16.22 7.98
C LYS A 194 -11.87 16.54 7.02
N SER A 195 -11.79 15.78 5.94
CA SER A 195 -10.85 16.05 4.86
C SER A 195 -11.35 15.51 3.53
N GLN A 196 -10.81 16.01 2.43
CA GLN A 196 -11.17 15.60 1.08
C GLN A 196 -9.96 14.97 0.40
N TYR A 197 -10.18 13.85 -0.34
CA TYR A 197 -9.09 13.11 -0.98
C TYR A 197 -9.40 12.79 -2.44
N PRO A 198 -8.37 12.79 -3.32
CA PRO A 198 -8.52 12.47 -4.73
C PRO A 198 -8.80 10.98 -4.95
N LEU A 199 -9.82 10.66 -5.75
CA LEU A 199 -10.24 9.28 -6.02
C LEU A 199 -9.29 8.51 -6.93
N ASP A 200 -8.56 9.17 -7.81
CA ASP A 200 -7.59 8.55 -8.71
C ASP A 200 -6.45 7.82 -7.98
N TYR A 201 -6.06 8.31 -6.79
CA TYR A 201 -5.13 7.64 -5.88
C TYR A 201 -5.82 6.57 -5.04
N LEU A 202 -6.95 6.91 -4.40
CA LEU A 202 -7.67 5.98 -3.51
C LEU A 202 -8.05 4.69 -4.25
N ARG A 203 -8.55 4.79 -5.48
CA ARG A 203 -8.89 3.66 -6.35
C ARG A 203 -7.73 2.67 -6.56
N LYS A 204 -6.51 3.18 -6.62
CA LYS A 204 -5.31 2.35 -6.74
C LYS A 204 -4.96 1.71 -5.40
N MET A 205 -5.00 2.50 -4.32
CA MET A 205 -4.58 2.09 -2.97
C MET A 205 -5.50 1.02 -2.37
N ILE A 206 -6.82 1.13 -2.55
CA ILE A 206 -7.79 0.16 -2.02
C ILE A 206 -7.65 -1.25 -2.62
N LYS A 207 -6.99 -1.41 -3.77
CA LYS A 207 -6.64 -2.72 -4.33
C LYS A 207 -5.76 -3.56 -3.41
N ALA A 208 -5.12 -2.93 -2.41
CA ALA A 208 -4.39 -3.61 -1.34
C ALA A 208 -5.31 -4.39 -0.38
N GLY A 209 -6.62 -4.24 -0.46
CA GLY A 209 -7.61 -5.08 0.22
C GLY A 209 -7.45 -6.58 -0.07
N LYS A 210 -6.82 -6.94 -1.19
CA LYS A 210 -6.43 -8.33 -1.50
C LYS A 210 -5.41 -8.91 -0.52
N LEU A 211 -4.66 -8.07 0.19
CA LEU A 211 -3.64 -8.47 1.17
C LEU A 211 -4.21 -8.67 2.57
N ALA A 212 -5.30 -7.97 2.89
CA ALA A 212 -5.91 -7.99 4.22
C ALA A 212 -7.40 -7.63 4.15
N LYS A 213 -8.25 -8.39 4.86
CA LYS A 213 -9.69 -8.11 4.94
C LYS A 213 -10.03 -6.89 5.82
N GLN A 214 -9.09 -6.48 6.65
CA GLN A 214 -9.23 -5.37 7.58
C GLN A 214 -8.09 -4.38 7.36
N MET A 215 -8.36 -3.11 7.61
CA MET A 215 -7.39 -2.05 7.48
C MET A 215 -7.51 -1.05 8.62
N THR A 216 -6.44 -0.32 8.85
CA THR A 216 -6.43 0.87 9.70
C THR A 216 -6.49 2.09 8.81
N LEU A 217 -7.41 3.00 9.09
CA LEU A 217 -7.53 4.31 8.47
C LEU A 217 -7.22 5.38 9.51
N GLU A 218 -6.27 6.25 9.23
CA GLU A 218 -5.89 7.38 10.07
C GLU A 218 -5.93 8.67 9.24
N PHE A 219 -6.57 9.72 9.75
CA PHE A 219 -6.60 11.02 9.08
C PHE A 219 -6.88 12.16 10.07
N GLY A 220 -6.89 13.38 9.58
CA GLY A 220 -7.18 14.60 10.35
C GLY A 220 -7.93 15.61 9.50
N SER A 221 -8.28 16.77 10.06
CA SER A 221 -8.88 17.86 9.30
C SER A 221 -7.85 18.50 8.37
N ASP A 222 -8.15 18.53 7.07
CA ASP A 222 -7.29 19.04 6.00
C ASP A 222 -5.84 18.51 6.10
N TYR A 223 -5.71 17.22 6.44
CA TYR A 223 -4.46 16.56 6.76
C TYR A 223 -4.32 15.26 5.94
N PRO A 224 -3.09 14.78 5.67
CA PRO A 224 -2.90 13.51 4.99
C PRO A 224 -3.67 12.37 5.66
N LEU A 225 -4.13 11.41 4.85
CA LEU A 225 -4.61 10.13 5.37
C LEU A 225 -3.50 9.09 5.33
N ARG A 226 -3.61 8.08 6.20
CA ARG A 226 -2.84 6.84 6.14
C ARG A 226 -3.81 5.65 6.09
N MET A 227 -3.67 4.82 5.07
CA MET A 227 -4.32 3.51 4.98
C MET A 227 -3.29 2.42 5.20
N THR A 228 -3.47 1.56 6.19
CA THR A 228 -2.54 0.48 6.52
C THR A 228 -3.23 -0.87 6.41
N PHE A 229 -2.65 -1.73 5.58
CA PHE A 229 -3.04 -3.13 5.38
C PHE A 229 -1.99 -4.03 6.02
N ARG A 230 -2.42 -4.99 6.84
CA ARG A 230 -1.51 -5.89 7.57
C ARG A 230 -1.87 -7.35 7.38
N SER A 231 -0.86 -8.15 7.08
CA SER A 231 -0.88 -9.60 7.25
C SER A 231 0.03 -9.93 8.43
N ILE A 232 -0.55 -10.55 9.47
CA ILE A 232 0.13 -10.80 10.76
C ILE A 232 1.44 -11.53 10.52
N ASP A 233 2.51 -11.04 11.16
CA ASP A 233 3.87 -11.60 11.10
C ASP A 233 4.49 -11.73 9.70
N LYS A 234 3.88 -11.13 8.68
CA LYS A 234 4.34 -11.22 7.29
C LYS A 234 4.57 -9.86 6.63
N LEU A 235 3.55 -8.98 6.65
CA LEU A 235 3.57 -7.78 5.83
C LEU A 235 2.81 -6.63 6.49
N GLN A 236 3.34 -5.43 6.29
CA GLN A 236 2.62 -4.17 6.43
C GLN A 236 2.80 -3.37 5.14
N LEU A 237 1.70 -2.93 4.56
CA LEU A 237 1.67 -1.99 3.44
C LEU A 237 0.83 -0.78 3.87
N ALA A 238 1.44 0.38 3.92
CA ALA A 238 0.76 1.63 4.20
C ALA A 238 0.88 2.60 3.01
N PHE A 239 -0.19 3.34 2.78
CA PHE A 239 -0.24 4.44 1.85
C PHE A 239 -0.55 5.71 2.61
N ILE A 240 0.21 6.75 2.36
CA ILE A 240 -0.06 8.11 2.82
C ILE A 240 -0.52 8.91 1.60
N LEU A 241 -1.60 9.66 1.73
CA LEU A 241 -2.16 10.47 0.66
C LEU A 241 -2.44 11.87 1.16
N ALA A 242 -1.92 12.88 0.44
CA ALA A 242 -2.20 14.27 0.74
C ALA A 242 -3.70 14.59 0.53
N PRO A 243 -4.28 15.47 1.33
CA PRO A 243 -5.63 15.95 1.12
C PRO A 243 -5.71 16.81 -0.14
N ARG A 244 -6.89 16.90 -0.73
CA ARG A 244 -7.19 17.88 -1.74
C ARG A 244 -7.43 19.23 -1.04
N VAL A 245 -6.67 20.24 -1.40
CA VAL A 245 -6.90 21.59 -0.89
C VAL A 245 -8.12 22.15 -1.63
N SER A 246 -9.17 22.50 -0.90
CA SER A 246 -10.29 23.24 -1.48
C SER A 246 -9.77 24.66 -1.80
N GLU A 247 -9.82 25.08 -3.05
CA GLU A 247 -9.78 26.50 -3.36
C GLU A 247 -11.06 27.11 -2.78
N GLU A 248 -10.91 28.01 -1.78
CA GLU A 248 -12.01 28.83 -1.26
C GLU A 248 -12.54 29.79 -2.34
#